data_4a4b648b2fe24d90382a3c69e87f3dbf
#
_entry.id   4a4b648b2fe24d90382a3c69e87f3dbf
#
_cell.length_a   1.000
_cell.length_b   1.000
_cell.length_c   1.000
_cell.angle_alpha   90.00
_cell.angle_beta   90.00
_cell.angle_gamma   90.00
#
_symmetry.space_group_name_H-M   'P 1'
#
loop_
_entity.id
_entity.type
_entity.pdbx_description
1 polymer ?
#
loop_
_entity_poly.entity_id
_entity_poly.type
_entity_poly.pdbx_seq_one_letter_code
_entity_poly.pdbx_strand_id
1 'polypeptide(L)'
;MDNNLDQELKLSQDQELNERKNLMNISMNILNPREKEILIARRLSEDTTTLEDLSKKYKISRERIRQIEMKAFEKLQKSMLNAAKSNNLLPKN
;
A
#
# COMPACT_ATOMS: atom_id res chain seq x y z
N MET A 1 38.31 -1.20 -5.42
CA MET A 1 37.89 -1.06 -4.90
C MET A 1 36.58 -1.26 -4.64
N ASP A 2 35.87 -0.72 -4.28
CA ASP A 2 34.65 -1.01 -3.68
C ASP A 2 33.46 -1.03 -4.58
N ASN A 3 33.68 -1.23 -5.87
CA ASN A 3 32.59 -1.40 -6.82
C ASN A 3 31.68 -2.58 -6.49
N ASN A 4 32.28 -3.66 -5.98
CA ASN A 4 31.49 -4.82 -5.60
C ASN A 4 30.59 -4.51 -4.41
N LEU A 5 31.08 -3.74 -3.46
CA LEU A 5 30.32 -3.36 -2.30
C LEU A 5 29.14 -2.45 -2.69
N ASP A 6 29.38 -1.49 -3.60
CA ASP A 6 28.34 -0.63 -4.09
C ASP A 6 27.25 -1.41 -4.83
N GLN A 7 27.65 -2.38 -5.61
CA GLN A 7 26.72 -3.23 -6.33
C GLN A 7 25.88 -4.08 -5.37
N GLU A 8 26.47 -4.60 -4.30
CA GLU A 8 25.73 -5.36 -3.31
C GLU A 8 24.69 -4.49 -2.61
N LEU A 9 25.07 -3.28 -2.23
CA LEU A 9 24.12 -2.36 -1.61
C LEU A 9 22.96 -2.03 -2.54
N LYS A 10 23.25 -1.82 -3.82
CA LYS A 10 22.23 -1.53 -4.81
C LYS A 10 21.26 -2.69 -4.98
N LEU A 11 21.77 -3.92 -5.03
CA LEU A 11 20.94 -5.10 -5.14
C LEU A 11 20.04 -5.28 -3.93
N SER A 12 20.57 -5.01 -2.73
CA SER A 12 19.79 -5.10 -1.51
C SER A 12 18.63 -4.11 -1.51
N GLN A 13 18.87 -2.89 -1.96
CA GLN A 13 17.82 -1.89 -2.05
C GLN A 13 16.73 -2.29 -3.04
N ASP A 14 17.13 -2.82 -4.20
CA ASP A 14 16.17 -3.30 -5.19
C ASP A 14 15.33 -4.43 -4.67
N GLN A 15 15.94 -5.36 -3.91
CA GLN A 15 15.21 -6.46 -3.29
C GLN A 15 14.21 -5.96 -2.28
N GLU A 16 14.58 -5.00 -1.44
CA GLU A 16 13.67 -4.43 -0.46
C GLU A 16 12.47 -3.78 -1.12
N LEU A 17 12.70 -3.03 -2.19
CA LEU A 17 11.61 -2.39 -2.92
C LEU A 17 10.67 -3.42 -3.53
N ASN A 18 11.21 -4.47 -4.11
CA ASN A 18 10.39 -5.53 -4.68
C ASN A 18 9.57 -6.26 -3.63
N GLU A 19 10.17 -6.55 -2.47
CA GLU A 19 9.47 -7.19 -1.37
C GLU A 19 8.33 -6.31 -0.83
N ARG A 20 8.56 -5.01 -0.70
CA ARG A 20 7.53 -4.06 -0.27
C ARG A 20 6.38 -4.00 -1.27
N LYS A 21 6.68 -3.97 -2.56
CA LYS A 21 5.65 -3.98 -3.60
C LYS A 21 4.85 -5.27 -3.56
N ASN A 22 5.51 -6.41 -3.38
CA ASN A 22 4.84 -7.69 -3.28
C ASN A 22 3.93 -7.75 -2.06
N LEU A 23 4.40 -7.26 -0.91
CA LEU A 23 3.60 -7.21 0.30
C LEU A 23 2.36 -6.36 0.10
N MET A 24 2.51 -5.21 -0.54
CA MET A 24 1.39 -4.33 -0.81
C MET A 24 0.38 -5.00 -1.73
N ASN A 25 0.86 -5.63 -2.81
CA ASN A 25 -0.02 -6.33 -3.75
C ASN A 25 -0.78 -7.46 -3.09
N ILE A 26 -0.10 -8.27 -2.28
CA ILE A 26 -0.73 -9.35 -1.54
C ILE A 26 -1.77 -8.79 -0.56
N SER A 27 -1.40 -7.74 0.15
CA SER A 27 -2.27 -7.14 1.15
C SER A 27 -3.48 -6.47 0.54
N MET A 28 -3.34 -5.90 -0.65
CA MET A 28 -4.47 -5.29 -1.35
C MET A 28 -5.56 -6.30 -1.68
N ASN A 29 -5.22 -7.57 -1.77
CA ASN A 29 -6.20 -8.62 -2.08
C ASN A 29 -7.25 -8.83 -0.98
N ILE A 30 -6.98 -8.37 0.24
CA ILE A 30 -7.97 -8.47 1.32
C ILE A 30 -9.05 -7.39 1.22
N LEU A 31 -8.80 -6.37 0.41
CA LEU A 31 -9.75 -5.28 0.24
C LEU A 31 -10.78 -5.64 -0.82
N ASN A 32 -12.02 -5.18 -0.63
CA ASN A 32 -13.01 -5.36 -1.67
C ASN A 32 -12.71 -4.38 -2.83
N PRO A 33 -13.32 -4.56 -4.02
CA PRO A 33 -13.00 -3.72 -5.17
C PRO A 33 -13.19 -2.22 -4.92
N ARG A 34 -14.23 -1.83 -4.17
CA ARG A 34 -14.50 -0.43 -3.87
C ARG A 34 -13.42 0.16 -2.95
N GLU A 35 -13.08 -0.58 -1.89
CA GLU A 35 -12.03 -0.14 -0.96
C GLU A 35 -10.70 0.03 -1.68
N LYS A 36 -10.37 -0.94 -2.51
CA LYS A 36 -9.12 -0.91 -3.28
C LYS A 36 -9.09 0.29 -4.22
N GLU A 37 -10.15 0.52 -4.97
CA GLU A 37 -10.22 1.63 -5.91
C GLU A 37 -10.12 2.98 -5.22
N ILE A 38 -10.84 3.15 -4.11
CA ILE A 38 -10.80 4.40 -3.34
C ILE A 38 -9.40 4.63 -2.77
N LEU A 39 -8.81 3.61 -2.21
CA LEU A 39 -7.48 3.73 -1.62
C LEU A 39 -6.44 4.11 -2.69
N ILE A 40 -6.48 3.45 -3.83
CA ILE A 40 -5.57 3.74 -4.94
C ILE A 40 -5.77 5.17 -5.43
N ALA A 41 -7.02 5.57 -5.64
CA ALA A 41 -7.34 6.90 -6.17
C ALA A 41 -6.92 8.00 -5.20
N ARG A 42 -6.99 7.76 -3.90
CA ARG A 42 -6.70 8.78 -2.90
C ARG A 42 -5.24 8.82 -2.46
N ARG A 43 -4.56 7.68 -2.44
CA ARG A 43 -3.22 7.62 -1.81
C ARG A 43 -2.12 7.07 -2.69
N LEU A 44 -2.44 6.25 -3.66
CA LEU A 44 -1.43 5.51 -4.43
C LEU A 44 -1.27 6.00 -5.86
N SER A 45 -2.14 6.87 -6.31
CA SER A 45 -2.10 7.41 -7.67
C SER A 45 -1.30 8.71 -7.71
N GLU A 46 -0.59 8.95 -8.81
CA GLU A 46 0.12 10.21 -8.99
C GLU A 46 -0.86 11.38 -9.04
N ASP A 47 -1.98 11.18 -9.73
CA ASP A 47 -3.05 12.17 -9.77
C ASP A 47 -4.14 11.75 -8.80
N THR A 48 -4.12 12.32 -7.62
CA THR A 48 -5.11 11.96 -6.60
C THR A 48 -6.50 12.48 -6.98
N THR A 49 -7.50 11.63 -6.72
CA THR A 49 -8.90 11.99 -6.95
C THR A 49 -9.48 12.62 -5.69
N THR A 50 -10.30 13.64 -5.85
CA THR A 50 -10.91 14.32 -4.69
C THR A 50 -12.02 13.49 -4.08
N LEU A 51 -12.32 13.77 -2.80
CA LEU A 51 -13.45 13.14 -2.13
C LEU A 51 -14.76 13.40 -2.87
N GLU A 52 -14.91 14.61 -3.39
CA GLU A 52 -16.10 14.97 -4.13
C GLU A 52 -16.28 14.15 -5.40
N ASP A 53 -15.21 13.97 -6.16
CA ASP A 53 -15.26 13.17 -7.38
C ASP A 53 -15.64 11.73 -7.09
N LEU A 54 -15.06 11.14 -6.07
CA LEU A 54 -15.39 9.78 -5.66
C LEU A 54 -16.81 9.68 -5.11
N SER A 55 -17.23 10.70 -4.38
CA SER A 55 -18.60 10.78 -3.86
C SER A 55 -19.61 10.71 -5.01
N LYS A 56 -19.35 11.46 -6.07
CA LYS A 56 -20.22 11.46 -7.25
C LYS A 56 -20.16 10.11 -7.98
N LYS A 57 -18.98 9.54 -8.11
CA LYS A 57 -18.80 8.28 -8.81
C LYS A 57 -19.55 7.15 -8.13
N TYR A 58 -19.46 7.05 -6.81
CA TYR A 58 -20.06 5.97 -6.04
C TYR A 58 -21.45 6.32 -5.49
N LYS A 59 -21.88 7.57 -5.67
CA LYS A 59 -23.18 8.05 -5.18
C LYS A 59 -23.35 7.90 -3.68
N ILE A 60 -22.30 8.22 -2.94
CA ILE A 60 -22.31 8.24 -1.48
C ILE A 60 -21.66 9.54 -1.03
N SER A 61 -21.80 9.88 0.26
CA SER A 61 -21.28 11.13 0.79
C SER A 61 -19.75 11.17 0.80
N ARG A 62 -19.19 12.38 0.78
CA ARG A 62 -17.74 12.57 0.93
C ARG A 62 -17.23 11.97 2.23
N GLU A 63 -17.99 12.13 3.31
CA GLU A 63 -17.62 11.55 4.61
C GLU A 63 -17.57 10.04 4.55
N ARG A 64 -18.50 9.42 3.84
CA ARG A 64 -18.47 7.97 3.66
C ARG A 64 -17.24 7.52 2.89
N ILE A 65 -16.86 8.26 1.84
CA ILE A 65 -15.64 7.97 1.09
C ILE A 65 -14.42 8.05 2.02
N ARG A 66 -14.37 9.12 2.84
CA ARG A 66 -13.27 9.29 3.80
C ARG A 66 -13.18 8.11 4.77
N GLN A 67 -14.32 7.66 5.29
CA GLN A 67 -14.37 6.51 6.19
C GLN A 67 -13.88 5.24 5.51
N ILE A 68 -14.29 5.03 4.27
CA ILE A 68 -13.86 3.85 3.51
C ILE A 68 -12.36 3.90 3.27
N GLU A 69 -11.84 5.06 2.91
CA GLU A 69 -10.40 5.27 2.72
C GLU A 69 -9.61 4.91 3.99
N MET A 70 -10.06 5.43 5.12
CA MET A 70 -9.39 5.17 6.40
C MET A 70 -9.41 3.69 6.77
N LYS A 71 -10.57 3.05 6.64
CA LYS A 71 -10.70 1.63 6.96
C LYS A 71 -9.86 0.77 6.03
N ALA A 72 -9.86 1.10 4.74
CA ALA A 72 -9.07 0.37 3.77
C ALA A 72 -7.59 0.49 4.10
N PHE A 73 -7.14 1.69 4.45
CA PHE A 73 -5.77 1.92 4.81
C PHE A 73 -5.36 1.15 6.07
N GLU A 74 -6.22 1.13 7.08
CA GLU A 74 -5.97 0.35 8.29
C GLU A 74 -5.85 -1.15 8.00
N LYS A 75 -6.77 -1.68 7.19
CA LYS A 75 -6.72 -3.08 6.78
C LYS A 75 -5.43 -3.39 6.04
N LEU A 76 -5.04 -2.51 5.12
CA LEU A 76 -3.82 -2.68 4.36
C LEU A 76 -2.60 -2.69 5.28
N GLN A 77 -2.51 -1.75 6.21
CA GLN A 77 -1.40 -1.68 7.16
C GLN A 77 -1.30 -2.94 8.00
N LYS A 78 -2.42 -3.41 8.54
CA LYS A 78 -2.44 -4.63 9.36
C LYS A 78 -2.02 -5.84 8.55
N SER A 79 -2.51 -5.96 7.32
CA SER A 79 -2.18 -7.08 6.47
C SER A 79 -0.69 -7.07 6.09
N MET A 80 -0.16 -5.90 5.74
CA MET A 80 1.27 -5.77 5.43
C MET A 80 2.14 -6.10 6.65
N LEU A 81 1.74 -5.65 7.82
CA LEU A 81 2.48 -5.92 9.04
C LEU A 81 2.49 -7.41 9.36
N ASN A 82 1.34 -8.07 9.25
CA ASN A 82 1.24 -9.50 9.48
C ASN A 82 2.07 -10.29 8.46
N ALA A 83 2.01 -9.92 7.20
CA ALA A 83 2.79 -10.59 6.16
C ALA A 83 4.29 -10.38 6.38
N ALA A 84 4.69 -9.18 6.79
CA ALA A 84 6.09 -8.88 7.08
C ALA A 84 6.60 -9.70 8.26
N LYS A 85 5.78 -9.87 9.29
CA LYS A 85 6.13 -10.70 10.44
C LYS A 85 6.29 -12.17 10.04
N SER A 86 5.35 -12.66 9.23
CA SER A 86 5.37 -14.05 8.76
C SER A 86 6.62 -14.34 7.93
N ASN A 87 7.08 -13.37 7.18
CA ASN A 87 8.25 -13.50 6.30
C ASN A 87 9.54 -12.99 6.91
N ASN A 88 9.52 -12.62 8.19
CA ASN A 88 10.69 -12.07 8.90
C ASN A 88 11.27 -10.83 8.22
N LEU A 89 10.42 -10.01 7.62
CA LEU A 89 10.85 -8.79 6.94
C LEU A 89 10.96 -7.60 7.86
N LEU A 90 10.44 -7.69 9.08
CA LEU A 90 10.57 -6.64 10.07
C LEU A 90 11.81 -6.84 10.91
N PRO A 91 12.47 -5.74 11.33
CA PRO A 91 13.63 -5.87 12.22
C PRO A 91 13.19 -6.47 13.54
N LYS A 92 14.03 -7.34 14.07
CA LYS A 92 13.77 -7.94 15.37
C LYS A 92 14.33 -7.03 16.46
N ASN A 93 13.52 -6.71 17.39
CA ASN A 93 13.95 -5.93 18.55
C ASN A 93 14.16 -6.80 19.74
#